data_8de1e7da130b53632a7fc4f924bd74b7
#
_entry.id   8de1e7da130b53632a7fc4f924bd74b7
#
_cell.length_a   1.000
_cell.length_b   1.000
_cell.length_c   1.000
_cell.angle_alpha   90.00
_cell.angle_beta   90.00
_cell.angle_gamma   90.00
#
_symmetry.space_group_name_H-M   'P 1'
#
loop_
_entity.id
_entity.type
_entity.pdbx_description
1 polymer ?
#
loop_
_entity_poly.entity_id
_entity_poly.type
_entity_poly.pdbx_seq_one_letter_code
_entity_poly.pdbx_strand_id
1 'polypeptide(L)'
;RDLHSFPTRRSSDLNRCPKHFELKLSRAKLEELVASLLDRLDSPVEKALKDAKLTKADINEIVMVGGMTRMPAVVERVKKLFGKDPMQGVNPDEVVAVGASIQGGVLAGDVKDVLLLDVTPLTLGIETAGGVRTPMIDRNTTVPTSKSQVFSTFADNQPQVEIHVLQGEREFASDNKSLGVFTLDGIAPAPRGVPQIEVTFNIDANGLLNVSAKDKGTGKEQ
;
A
#
# COMPACT_ATOMS: atom_id res chain seq x y z
N ARG A 1 -15.05 -8.83 34.40
CA ARG A 1 -14.61 -7.42 34.34
C ARG A 1 -15.42 -6.77 33.25
N ASP A 2 -16.16 -5.76 33.64
CA ASP A 2 -17.13 -5.06 32.79
C ASP A 2 -16.43 -4.35 31.64
N LEU A 3 -16.89 -4.65 30.43
CA LEU A 3 -16.51 -3.91 29.23
C LEU A 3 -17.13 -2.51 29.33
N HIS A 4 -16.28 -1.49 29.48
CA HIS A 4 -16.70 -0.10 29.47
C HIS A 4 -17.44 0.20 28.18
N SER A 5 -18.66 0.69 28.32
CA SER A 5 -19.51 1.19 27.27
C SER A 5 -18.81 2.34 26.54
N PHE A 6 -18.62 2.23 25.24
CA PHE A 6 -18.20 3.36 24.42
C PHE A 6 -19.24 4.49 24.52
N PRO A 7 -18.81 5.74 24.67
CA PRO A 7 -19.75 6.86 24.70
C PRO A 7 -20.42 6.99 23.33
N THR A 8 -21.72 6.76 23.30
CA THR A 8 -22.55 7.04 22.14
C THR A 8 -22.47 8.54 21.81
N ARG A 9 -22.19 8.89 20.56
CA ARG A 9 -22.29 10.28 20.09
C ARG A 9 -23.66 10.83 20.44
N ARG A 10 -23.72 11.91 21.22
CA ARG A 10 -24.92 12.66 21.48
C ARG A 10 -25.49 13.19 20.16
N SER A 11 -26.65 12.72 19.78
CA SER A 11 -27.49 13.38 18.81
C SER A 11 -27.91 14.73 19.40
N SER A 12 -27.75 15.81 18.62
CA SER A 12 -28.14 17.18 18.99
C SER A 12 -29.65 17.42 18.97
N ASP A 13 -30.47 16.37 19.01
CA ASP A 13 -31.91 16.47 19.03
C ASP A 13 -32.39 16.63 20.48
N LEU A 14 -32.52 17.89 20.92
CA LEU A 14 -32.94 18.30 22.27
C LEU A 14 -34.37 17.92 22.64
N ASN A 15 -35.18 17.35 21.74
CA ASN A 15 -36.61 17.09 21.96
C ASN A 15 -37.00 15.61 22.03
N ARG A 16 -36.06 14.65 22.14
CA ARG A 16 -36.38 13.23 22.31
C ARG A 16 -35.83 12.72 23.63
N CYS A 17 -36.71 12.19 24.47
CA CYS A 17 -36.26 11.42 25.64
C CYS A 17 -35.25 10.33 25.21
N PRO A 18 -34.13 10.19 25.90
CA PRO A 18 -33.15 9.16 25.59
C PRO A 18 -33.82 7.79 25.68
N LYS A 19 -33.85 7.06 24.57
CA LYS A 19 -34.31 5.67 24.58
C LYS A 19 -33.10 4.79 24.87
N HIS A 20 -33.16 4.07 25.96
CA HIS A 20 -32.17 3.07 26.32
C HIS A 20 -32.48 1.79 25.57
N PHE A 21 -31.47 1.24 24.93
CA PHE A 21 -31.52 -0.06 24.27
C PHE A 21 -30.42 -0.93 24.86
N GLU A 22 -30.79 -2.09 25.39
CA GLU A 22 -29.85 -3.08 25.90
C GLU A 22 -30.01 -4.37 25.11
N LEU A 23 -28.89 -4.86 24.54
CA LEU A 23 -28.86 -6.10 23.79
C LEU A 23 -27.69 -6.95 24.29
N LYS A 24 -27.95 -8.21 24.61
CA LYS A 24 -26.92 -9.21 24.92
C LYS A 24 -26.47 -9.87 23.63
N LEU A 25 -25.22 -9.58 23.21
CA LEU A 25 -24.60 -10.21 22.05
C LEU A 25 -23.69 -11.35 22.53
N SER A 26 -23.99 -12.59 22.16
CA SER A 26 -23.12 -13.72 22.46
C SER A 26 -21.91 -13.72 21.50
N ARG A 27 -20.79 -14.31 21.94
CA ARG A 27 -19.60 -14.50 21.11
C ARG A 27 -19.91 -15.25 19.82
N ALA A 28 -20.66 -16.34 19.89
CA ALA A 28 -21.06 -17.13 18.72
C ALA A 28 -21.85 -16.30 17.70
N LYS A 29 -22.76 -15.44 18.19
CA LYS A 29 -23.54 -14.56 17.30
C LYS A 29 -22.66 -13.48 16.66
N LEU A 30 -21.69 -12.94 17.39
CA LEU A 30 -20.72 -12.01 16.81
C LEU A 30 -19.90 -12.67 15.72
N GLU A 31 -19.37 -13.87 15.97
CA GLU A 31 -18.57 -14.63 15.00
C GLU A 31 -19.38 -14.97 13.73
N GLU A 32 -20.67 -15.34 13.88
CA GLU A 32 -21.58 -15.51 12.75
C GLU A 32 -21.74 -14.23 11.91
N LEU A 33 -21.96 -13.10 12.57
CA LEU A 33 -22.15 -11.81 11.90
C LEU A 33 -20.92 -11.33 11.16
N VAL A 34 -19.72 -11.68 11.60
CA VAL A 34 -18.44 -11.27 10.98
C VAL A 34 -17.80 -12.38 10.15
N ALA A 35 -18.47 -13.50 9.93
CA ALA A 35 -17.91 -14.66 9.22
C ALA A 35 -17.35 -14.29 7.84
N SER A 36 -18.07 -13.48 7.08
CA SER A 36 -17.62 -13.00 5.76
C SER A 36 -16.36 -12.14 5.82
N LEU A 37 -16.11 -11.44 6.93
CA LEU A 37 -14.88 -10.67 7.15
C LEU A 37 -13.72 -11.60 7.51
N LEU A 38 -13.99 -12.63 8.32
CA LEU A 38 -12.99 -13.64 8.66
C LEU A 38 -12.54 -14.43 7.41
N ASP A 39 -13.43 -14.74 6.50
CA ASP A 39 -13.10 -15.44 5.24
C ASP A 39 -12.16 -14.63 4.35
N ARG A 40 -12.19 -13.31 4.44
CA ARG A 40 -11.31 -12.43 3.67
C ARG A 40 -9.85 -12.44 4.15
N LEU A 41 -9.54 -13.00 5.31
CA LEU A 41 -8.18 -13.02 5.86
C LEU A 41 -7.25 -13.96 5.09
N ASP A 42 -7.74 -15.02 4.51
CA ASP A 42 -6.92 -16.06 3.87
C ASP A 42 -6.27 -15.56 2.58
N SER A 43 -7.02 -14.85 1.74
CA SER A 43 -6.55 -14.42 0.42
C SER A 43 -5.28 -13.54 0.44
N PRO A 44 -5.15 -12.52 1.31
CA PRO A 44 -3.91 -11.74 1.43
C PRO A 44 -2.70 -12.57 1.86
N VAL A 45 -2.91 -13.51 2.79
CA VAL A 45 -1.85 -14.42 3.27
C VAL A 45 -1.36 -15.32 2.14
N GLU A 46 -2.28 -15.94 1.40
CA GLU A 46 -1.93 -16.80 0.27
C GLU A 46 -1.19 -16.05 -0.84
N LYS A 47 -1.61 -14.81 -1.13
CA LYS A 47 -0.91 -13.94 -2.08
C LYS A 47 0.49 -13.61 -1.62
N ALA A 48 0.68 -13.25 -0.35
CA ALA A 48 1.99 -12.92 0.21
C ALA A 48 2.94 -14.13 0.15
N LEU A 49 2.46 -15.33 0.51
CA LEU A 49 3.24 -16.56 0.42
C LEU A 49 3.63 -16.87 -1.04
N LYS A 50 2.69 -16.73 -1.96
CA LYS A 50 2.95 -16.93 -3.40
C LYS A 50 3.98 -15.95 -3.94
N ASP A 51 3.88 -14.66 -3.59
CA ASP A 51 4.82 -13.63 -4.01
C ASP A 51 6.23 -13.87 -3.44
N ALA A 52 6.31 -14.34 -2.18
CA ALA A 52 7.56 -14.74 -1.55
C ALA A 52 8.11 -16.10 -2.06
N LYS A 53 7.33 -16.83 -2.86
CA LYS A 53 7.63 -18.21 -3.30
C LYS A 53 7.86 -19.17 -2.12
N LEU A 54 7.13 -18.96 -1.03
CA LEU A 54 7.16 -19.75 0.19
C LEU A 54 5.85 -20.54 0.35
N THR A 55 5.95 -21.64 1.08
CA THR A 55 4.80 -22.43 1.54
C THR A 55 4.50 -22.11 3.01
N LYS A 56 3.31 -22.51 3.49
CA LYS A 56 2.94 -22.36 4.91
C LYS A 56 3.93 -23.08 5.87
N ALA A 57 4.56 -24.14 5.39
CA ALA A 57 5.54 -24.92 6.17
C ALA A 57 6.86 -24.17 6.37
N ASP A 58 7.23 -23.30 5.43
CA ASP A 58 8.47 -22.53 5.46
C ASP A 58 8.41 -21.37 6.47
N ILE A 59 7.22 -21.04 6.98
CA ILE A 59 7.05 -19.97 7.97
C ILE A 59 7.49 -20.48 9.34
N ASN A 60 8.51 -19.87 9.90
CA ASN A 60 9.05 -20.25 11.21
C ASN A 60 8.17 -19.74 12.35
N GLU A 61 7.80 -18.46 12.31
CA GLU A 61 7.05 -17.79 13.38
C GLU A 61 5.92 -16.94 12.80
N ILE A 62 4.87 -16.77 13.60
CA ILE A 62 3.69 -15.96 13.27
C ILE A 62 3.55 -14.91 14.35
N VAL A 63 3.69 -13.65 13.97
CA VAL A 63 3.52 -12.50 14.87
C VAL A 63 2.19 -11.83 14.57
N MET A 64 1.33 -11.74 15.58
CA MET A 64 0.03 -11.09 15.46
C MET A 64 0.14 -9.62 15.83
N VAL A 65 -0.31 -8.74 14.93
CA VAL A 65 -0.18 -7.28 15.08
C VAL A 65 -1.54 -6.61 14.92
N GLY A 66 -1.79 -5.59 15.73
CA GLY A 66 -3.03 -4.82 15.74
C GLY A 66 -4.12 -5.37 16.67
N GLY A 67 -4.95 -4.50 17.23
CA GLY A 67 -5.93 -4.84 18.27
C GLY A 67 -6.95 -5.92 17.87
N MET A 68 -7.35 -6.00 16.58
CA MET A 68 -8.27 -7.02 16.10
C MET A 68 -7.70 -8.44 16.16
N THR A 69 -6.39 -8.61 16.23
CA THR A 69 -5.75 -9.92 16.41
C THR A 69 -5.97 -10.52 17.79
N ARG A 70 -6.51 -9.76 18.75
CA ARG A 70 -6.95 -10.26 20.05
C ARG A 70 -8.27 -11.04 19.97
N MET A 71 -8.99 -10.94 18.86
CA MET A 71 -10.23 -11.68 18.65
C MET A 71 -9.94 -13.17 18.54
N PRO A 72 -10.51 -14.04 19.39
CA PRO A 72 -10.21 -15.47 19.38
C PRO A 72 -10.44 -16.14 18.03
N ALA A 73 -11.51 -15.78 17.31
CA ALA A 73 -11.80 -16.33 15.99
C ALA A 73 -10.69 -16.03 14.95
N VAL A 74 -10.04 -14.85 15.05
CA VAL A 74 -8.88 -14.50 14.21
C VAL A 74 -7.68 -15.39 14.56
N VAL A 75 -7.39 -15.56 15.84
CA VAL A 75 -6.30 -16.44 16.32
C VAL A 75 -6.51 -17.89 15.86
N GLU A 76 -7.72 -18.41 16.03
CA GLU A 76 -8.08 -19.77 15.60
C GLU A 76 -7.98 -19.94 14.07
N ARG A 77 -8.38 -18.91 13.32
CA ARG A 77 -8.24 -18.93 11.86
C ARG A 77 -6.77 -19.03 11.44
N VAL A 78 -5.90 -18.22 12.04
CA VAL A 78 -4.45 -18.23 11.79
C VAL A 78 -3.84 -19.58 12.18
N LYS A 79 -4.21 -20.14 13.34
CA LYS A 79 -3.77 -21.48 13.73
C LYS A 79 -4.16 -22.56 12.70
N LYS A 80 -5.41 -22.52 12.21
CA LYS A 80 -5.87 -23.45 11.16
C LYS A 80 -5.10 -23.27 9.86
N LEU A 81 -4.80 -22.02 9.49
CA LEU A 81 -4.14 -21.70 8.23
C LEU A 81 -2.69 -22.20 8.19
N PHE A 82 -1.94 -22.04 9.28
CA PHE A 82 -0.52 -22.39 9.35
C PHE A 82 -0.22 -23.69 10.10
N GLY A 83 -1.19 -24.23 10.84
CA GLY A 83 -0.97 -25.41 11.70
C GLY A 83 -0.05 -25.14 12.89
N LYS A 84 0.20 -23.87 13.24
CA LYS A 84 1.10 -23.43 14.31
C LYS A 84 0.42 -22.36 15.18
N ASP A 85 0.81 -22.30 16.43
CA ASP A 85 0.38 -21.24 17.34
C ASP A 85 1.11 -19.93 17.01
N PRO A 86 0.42 -18.79 17.04
CA PRO A 86 1.07 -17.49 16.98
C PRO A 86 2.01 -17.29 18.17
N MET A 87 3.10 -16.55 17.93
CA MET A 87 4.08 -16.19 18.95
C MET A 87 3.39 -15.45 20.11
N GLN A 88 3.65 -15.88 21.33
CA GLN A 88 3.22 -15.21 22.55
C GLN A 88 4.35 -14.35 23.10
N GLY A 89 4.03 -13.21 23.67
CA GLY A 89 5.02 -12.28 24.27
C GLY A 89 5.22 -10.98 23.52
N VAL A 90 4.62 -10.82 22.35
CA VAL A 90 4.56 -9.54 21.65
C VAL A 90 3.21 -8.89 21.93
N ASN A 91 3.22 -7.65 22.42
CA ASN A 91 1.98 -6.87 22.60
C ASN A 91 1.50 -6.36 21.22
N PRO A 92 0.35 -6.83 20.70
CA PRO A 92 -0.13 -6.44 19.38
C PRO A 92 -0.42 -4.96 19.21
N ASP A 93 -0.65 -4.23 20.30
CA ASP A 93 -0.97 -2.80 20.29
C ASP A 93 0.28 -1.92 20.28
N GLU A 94 1.41 -2.42 20.79
CA GLU A 94 2.65 -1.65 20.99
C GLU A 94 3.75 -2.02 19.99
N VAL A 95 3.70 -3.21 19.40
CA VAL A 95 4.80 -3.76 18.57
C VAL A 95 5.17 -2.86 17.40
N VAL A 96 4.21 -2.14 16.80
CA VAL A 96 4.47 -1.20 15.70
C VAL A 96 5.28 0.00 16.20
N ALA A 97 4.95 0.55 17.37
CA ALA A 97 5.69 1.66 17.97
C ALA A 97 7.12 1.25 18.36
N VAL A 98 7.27 0.03 18.90
CA VAL A 98 8.59 -0.55 19.22
C VAL A 98 9.42 -0.72 17.94
N GLY A 99 8.84 -1.28 16.89
CA GLY A 99 9.51 -1.43 15.59
C GLY A 99 9.91 -0.09 14.97
N ALA A 100 9.04 0.91 15.05
CA ALA A 100 9.34 2.27 14.59
C ALA A 100 10.49 2.91 15.36
N SER A 101 10.57 2.71 16.68
CA SER A 101 11.69 3.24 17.48
C SER A 101 13.01 2.54 17.15
N ILE A 102 13.00 1.23 16.91
CA ILE A 102 14.19 0.49 16.46
C ILE A 102 14.65 1.02 15.10
N GLN A 103 13.73 1.20 14.15
CA GLN A 103 14.05 1.76 12.85
C GLN A 103 14.60 3.19 12.95
N GLY A 104 14.07 4.00 13.86
CA GLY A 104 14.63 5.31 14.19
C GLY A 104 16.09 5.24 14.66
N GLY A 105 16.40 4.27 15.52
CA GLY A 105 17.77 4.00 15.96
C GLY A 105 18.70 3.52 14.84
N VAL A 106 18.18 2.72 13.90
CA VAL A 106 18.94 2.31 12.69
C VAL A 106 19.27 3.53 11.83
N LEU A 107 18.30 4.40 11.58
CA LEU A 107 18.49 5.62 10.78
C LEU A 107 19.44 6.63 11.46
N ALA A 108 19.43 6.71 12.79
CA ALA A 108 20.37 7.53 13.57
C ALA A 108 21.78 6.92 13.63
N GLY A 109 21.94 5.65 13.26
CA GLY A 109 23.22 4.93 13.33
C GLY A 109 23.54 4.31 14.68
N ASP A 110 22.59 4.34 15.62
CA ASP A 110 22.75 3.78 16.97
C ASP A 110 22.58 2.25 16.98
N VAL A 111 21.74 1.72 16.08
CA VAL A 111 21.48 0.28 15.91
C VAL A 111 22.07 -0.17 14.58
N LYS A 112 22.98 -1.14 14.61
CA LYS A 112 23.73 -1.62 13.41
C LYS A 112 23.43 -3.09 13.05
N ASP A 113 22.80 -3.82 13.94
CA ASP A 113 22.63 -5.27 13.81
C ASP A 113 21.30 -5.65 13.15
N VAL A 114 20.48 -4.66 12.77
CA VAL A 114 19.19 -4.86 12.13
C VAL A 114 19.19 -4.19 10.76
N LEU A 115 18.89 -4.97 9.73
CA LEU A 115 18.69 -4.50 8.36
C LEU A 115 17.22 -4.68 7.99
N LEU A 116 16.50 -3.58 7.77
CA LEU A 116 15.19 -3.59 7.17
C LEU A 116 15.31 -3.14 5.70
N LEU A 117 14.91 -4.01 4.79
CA LEU A 117 14.74 -3.67 3.37
C LEU A 117 13.25 -3.54 3.10
N ASP A 118 12.84 -2.36 2.72
CA ASP A 118 11.46 -2.10 2.30
C ASP A 118 11.29 -2.35 0.80
N VAL A 119 10.05 -2.58 0.36
CA VAL A 119 9.72 -2.86 -1.02
C VAL A 119 8.48 -2.07 -1.46
N THR A 120 8.36 -1.84 -2.75
CA THR A 120 7.14 -1.26 -3.33
C THR A 120 5.98 -2.24 -3.21
N PRO A 121 4.84 -1.86 -2.59
CA PRO A 121 3.70 -2.77 -2.39
C PRO A 121 2.93 -3.05 -3.69
N LEU A 122 2.93 -2.09 -4.62
CA LEU A 122 2.23 -2.15 -5.90
C LEU A 122 3.10 -1.55 -7.00
N THR A 123 2.88 -2.00 -8.23
CA THR A 123 3.54 -1.47 -9.42
C THR A 123 3.21 0.01 -9.61
N LEU A 124 4.24 0.80 -9.87
CA LEU A 124 4.14 2.19 -10.25
C LEU A 124 4.33 2.32 -11.75
N GLY A 125 3.57 3.20 -12.37
CA GLY A 125 3.63 3.40 -13.81
C GLY A 125 3.02 4.72 -14.24
N ILE A 126 2.96 4.93 -15.54
CA ILE A 126 2.29 6.07 -16.14
C ILE A 126 1.24 5.61 -17.14
N GLU A 127 0.26 6.48 -17.37
CA GLU A 127 -0.68 6.32 -18.46
C GLU A 127 -0.01 6.61 -19.79
N THR A 128 -0.24 5.74 -20.76
CA THR A 128 0.25 5.91 -22.14
C THR A 128 -0.93 5.86 -23.12
N ALA A 129 -0.64 6.03 -24.41
CA ALA A 129 -1.65 6.05 -25.45
C ALA A 129 -2.64 4.89 -25.35
N GLY A 130 -3.94 5.20 -25.48
CA GLY A 130 -5.02 4.23 -25.35
C GLY A 130 -5.52 3.99 -23.92
N GLY A 131 -5.09 4.82 -22.95
CA GLY A 131 -5.50 4.69 -21.56
C GLY A 131 -4.90 3.46 -20.85
N VAL A 132 -3.78 2.97 -21.33
CA VAL A 132 -3.08 1.79 -20.80
C VAL A 132 -2.01 2.22 -19.81
N ARG A 133 -1.87 1.47 -18.71
CA ARG A 133 -0.78 1.66 -17.76
C ARG A 133 0.51 1.00 -18.26
N THR A 134 1.54 1.79 -18.43
CA THR A 134 2.91 1.30 -18.68
C THR A 134 3.68 1.23 -17.37
N PRO A 135 4.19 0.05 -16.96
CA PRO A 135 4.89 -0.12 -15.70
C PRO A 135 6.28 0.54 -15.75
N MET A 136 6.63 1.23 -14.66
CA MET A 136 7.95 1.84 -14.45
C MET A 136 8.73 1.09 -13.36
N ILE A 137 8.17 0.96 -12.17
CA ILE A 137 8.76 0.20 -11.05
C ILE A 137 7.79 -0.90 -10.69
N ASP A 138 8.22 -2.14 -10.77
CA ASP A 138 7.39 -3.29 -10.45
C ASP A 138 7.15 -3.40 -8.93
N ARG A 139 6.04 -4.00 -8.55
CA ARG A 139 5.79 -4.36 -7.14
C ARG A 139 6.90 -5.26 -6.62
N ASN A 140 7.12 -5.23 -5.32
CA ASN A 140 8.19 -5.97 -4.63
C ASN A 140 9.62 -5.57 -5.06
N THR A 141 9.78 -4.39 -5.65
CA THR A 141 11.11 -3.82 -5.90
C THR A 141 11.64 -3.19 -4.61
N THR A 142 12.85 -3.59 -4.21
CA THR A 142 13.52 -3.05 -3.02
C THR A 142 13.81 -1.55 -3.17
N VAL A 143 13.55 -0.77 -2.12
CA VAL A 143 13.87 0.65 -2.06
C VAL A 143 15.13 0.89 -1.21
N PRO A 144 15.95 1.94 -1.51
CA PRO A 144 15.75 2.95 -2.55
C PRO A 144 15.95 2.39 -3.96
N THR A 145 15.23 2.99 -4.93
CA THR A 145 15.33 2.58 -6.34
C THR A 145 15.05 3.74 -7.27
N SER A 146 15.65 3.71 -8.46
CA SER A 146 15.40 4.69 -9.52
C SER A 146 15.29 4.00 -10.86
N LYS A 147 14.32 4.40 -11.67
CA LYS A 147 14.13 3.87 -13.02
C LYS A 147 13.68 4.96 -13.96
N SER A 148 14.34 5.03 -15.12
CA SER A 148 14.02 5.98 -16.19
C SER A 148 13.63 5.23 -17.47
N GLN A 149 12.67 5.80 -18.19
CA GLN A 149 12.27 5.29 -19.51
C GLN A 149 11.95 6.46 -20.42
N VAL A 150 12.28 6.30 -21.71
CA VAL A 150 12.02 7.31 -22.73
C VAL A 150 10.68 7.01 -23.40
N PHE A 151 9.85 8.04 -23.45
CA PHE A 151 8.56 8.08 -24.14
C PHE A 151 8.60 9.11 -25.24
N SER A 152 7.53 9.19 -26.03
CA SER A 152 7.42 10.16 -27.12
C SER A 152 6.02 10.74 -27.19
N THR A 153 5.85 11.76 -28.05
CA THR A 153 4.56 12.39 -28.32
C THR A 153 3.65 11.48 -29.14
N PHE A 154 2.34 11.56 -28.88
CA PHE A 154 1.31 10.81 -29.58
C PHE A 154 0.79 11.53 -30.85
N ALA A 155 0.85 12.85 -30.86
CA ALA A 155 0.39 13.69 -31.97
C ALA A 155 1.54 14.52 -32.56
N ASP A 156 1.38 14.92 -33.82
CA ASP A 156 2.30 15.83 -34.51
C ASP A 156 2.25 17.22 -33.87
N ASN A 157 3.41 17.85 -33.75
CA ASN A 157 3.57 19.20 -33.18
C ASN A 157 2.95 19.38 -31.79
N GLN A 158 2.94 18.34 -30.97
CA GLN A 158 2.42 18.37 -29.62
C GLN A 158 3.34 19.22 -28.71
N PRO A 159 2.86 20.38 -28.18
CA PRO A 159 3.72 21.32 -27.45
C PRO A 159 3.96 20.91 -25.99
N GLN A 160 3.16 19.99 -25.49
CA GLN A 160 3.18 19.53 -24.09
C GLN A 160 2.78 18.05 -23.96
N VAL A 161 3.20 17.40 -22.91
CA VAL A 161 2.76 16.07 -22.53
C VAL A 161 2.27 16.07 -21.09
N GLU A 162 1.18 15.37 -20.84
CA GLU A 162 0.67 15.13 -19.50
C GLU A 162 1.21 13.80 -19.00
N ILE A 163 1.78 13.81 -17.81
CA ILE A 163 2.30 12.63 -17.13
C ILE A 163 1.32 12.27 -16.02
N HIS A 164 0.53 11.23 -16.23
CA HIS A 164 -0.39 10.69 -15.25
C HIS A 164 0.26 9.52 -14.52
N VAL A 165 0.59 9.73 -13.25
CA VAL A 165 1.27 8.75 -12.40
C VAL A 165 0.25 7.84 -11.73
N LEU A 166 0.46 6.54 -11.87
CA LEU A 166 -0.47 5.49 -11.47
C LEU A 166 0.18 4.47 -10.54
N GLN A 167 -0.64 3.92 -9.64
CA GLN A 167 -0.28 2.80 -8.78
C GLN A 167 -1.32 1.68 -8.89
N GLY A 168 -0.87 0.47 -9.18
CA GLY A 168 -1.72 -0.73 -9.22
C GLY A 168 -1.31 -1.73 -10.28
N GLU A 169 -2.05 -2.84 -10.33
CA GLU A 169 -1.75 -4.01 -11.19
C GLU A 169 -2.71 -4.14 -12.38
N ARG A 170 -3.67 -3.22 -12.54
CA ARG A 170 -4.67 -3.29 -13.61
C ARG A 170 -4.06 -2.79 -14.93
N GLU A 171 -4.57 -3.30 -16.03
CA GLU A 171 -4.11 -2.95 -17.38
C GLU A 171 -4.47 -1.50 -17.75
N PHE A 172 -5.72 -1.09 -17.48
CA PHE A 172 -6.18 0.24 -17.82
C PHE A 172 -5.88 1.26 -16.72
N ALA A 173 -5.52 2.48 -17.13
CA ALA A 173 -5.20 3.57 -16.23
C ALA A 173 -6.36 3.90 -15.28
N SER A 174 -7.61 3.91 -15.80
CA SER A 174 -8.83 4.19 -15.05
C SER A 174 -9.06 3.24 -13.86
N ASP A 175 -8.53 2.03 -13.93
CA ASP A 175 -8.74 0.98 -12.94
C ASP A 175 -7.66 0.97 -11.84
N ASN A 176 -6.64 1.82 -11.99
CA ASN A 176 -5.54 1.98 -11.06
C ASN A 176 -5.72 3.25 -10.22
N LYS A 177 -4.98 3.33 -9.13
CA LYS A 177 -4.98 4.52 -8.30
C LYS A 177 -4.14 5.62 -8.94
N SER A 178 -4.75 6.78 -9.23
CA SER A 178 -4.03 7.99 -9.58
C SER A 178 -3.28 8.53 -8.36
N LEU A 179 -1.98 8.76 -8.51
CA LEU A 179 -1.12 9.39 -7.52
C LEU A 179 -0.96 10.88 -7.79
N GLY A 180 -1.03 11.30 -9.06
CA GLY A 180 -0.93 12.69 -9.47
C GLY A 180 -0.80 12.83 -10.97
N VAL A 181 -0.99 14.06 -11.42
CA VAL A 181 -0.85 14.44 -12.84
C VAL A 181 -0.01 15.71 -12.88
N PHE A 182 0.94 15.76 -13.80
CA PHE A 182 1.68 17.00 -14.09
C PHE A 182 1.97 17.11 -15.59
N THR A 183 2.26 18.31 -16.05
CA THR A 183 2.45 18.60 -17.47
C THR A 183 3.88 19.07 -17.71
N LEU A 184 4.55 18.46 -18.67
CA LEU A 184 5.80 18.97 -19.25
C LEU A 184 5.44 19.77 -20.50
N ASP A 185 5.72 21.07 -20.49
CA ASP A 185 5.46 21.99 -21.58
C ASP A 185 6.75 22.36 -22.36
N GLY A 186 6.55 23.06 -23.49
CA GLY A 186 7.65 23.64 -24.27
C GLY A 186 8.46 22.61 -25.04
N ILE A 187 7.82 21.54 -25.45
CA ILE A 187 8.36 20.57 -26.39
C ILE A 187 8.44 21.22 -27.76
N ALA A 188 9.59 21.09 -28.43
CA ALA A 188 9.76 21.63 -29.78
C ALA A 188 8.79 20.96 -30.78
N PRO A 189 8.17 21.73 -31.72
CA PRO A 189 7.31 21.15 -32.72
C PRO A 189 8.08 20.11 -33.57
N ALA A 190 7.55 18.90 -33.61
CA ALA A 190 8.12 17.78 -34.35
C ALA A 190 7.02 16.76 -34.70
N PRO A 191 7.23 15.88 -35.67
CA PRO A 191 6.33 14.76 -35.92
C PRO A 191 6.20 13.86 -34.69
N ARG A 192 5.04 13.22 -34.53
CA ARG A 192 4.80 12.24 -33.47
C ARG A 192 5.91 11.18 -33.46
N GLY A 193 6.32 10.77 -32.28
CA GLY A 193 7.35 9.75 -32.10
C GLY A 193 8.78 10.27 -32.16
N VAL A 194 9.02 11.53 -32.55
CA VAL A 194 10.36 12.14 -32.65
C VAL A 194 10.84 12.71 -31.30
N PRO A 195 10.02 13.51 -30.53
CA PRO A 195 10.48 14.01 -29.25
C PRO A 195 10.80 12.87 -28.28
N GLN A 196 11.85 13.04 -27.49
CA GLN A 196 12.30 12.06 -26.50
C GLN A 196 12.09 12.62 -25.10
N ILE A 197 11.08 12.09 -24.42
CA ILE A 197 10.71 12.51 -23.09
C ILE A 197 11.12 11.42 -22.11
N GLU A 198 12.16 11.69 -21.34
CA GLU A 198 12.64 10.78 -20.31
C GLU A 198 11.83 11.00 -19.03
N VAL A 199 11.09 9.98 -18.62
CA VAL A 199 10.37 9.97 -17.36
C VAL A 199 11.17 9.16 -16.35
N THR A 200 11.48 9.77 -15.21
CA THR A 200 12.25 9.15 -14.13
C THR A 200 11.42 9.02 -12.91
N PHE A 201 11.34 7.81 -12.36
CA PHE A 201 10.77 7.49 -11.06
C PHE A 201 11.90 7.25 -10.08
N ASN A 202 11.92 7.97 -8.99
CA ASN A 202 12.91 7.83 -7.93
C ASN A 202 12.22 7.65 -6.59
N ILE A 203 12.50 6.54 -5.91
CA ILE A 203 12.00 6.26 -4.55
C ILE A 203 13.21 6.28 -3.62
N ASP A 204 13.18 7.17 -2.65
CA ASP A 204 14.25 7.28 -1.65
C ASP A 204 14.16 6.20 -0.55
N ALA A 205 15.12 6.19 0.37
CA ALA A 205 15.16 5.26 1.49
C ALA A 205 13.99 5.41 2.47
N ASN A 206 13.27 6.53 2.42
CA ASN A 206 12.07 6.78 3.23
C ASN A 206 10.79 6.35 2.53
N GLY A 207 10.89 5.82 1.29
CA GLY A 207 9.75 5.43 0.48
C GLY A 207 9.06 6.61 -0.22
N LEU A 208 9.67 7.80 -0.23
CA LEU A 208 9.11 8.97 -0.90
C LEU A 208 9.35 8.86 -2.41
N LEU A 209 8.26 8.87 -3.17
CA LEU A 209 8.28 8.85 -4.63
C LEU A 209 8.44 10.27 -5.20
N ASN A 210 9.46 10.47 -6.03
CA ASN A 210 9.61 11.61 -6.88
C ASN A 210 9.53 11.18 -8.35
N VAL A 211 8.77 11.90 -9.16
CA VAL A 211 8.63 11.66 -10.59
C VAL A 211 9.02 12.92 -11.33
N SER A 212 9.93 12.81 -12.27
CA SER A 212 10.31 13.90 -13.18
C SER A 212 10.17 13.47 -14.63
N ALA A 213 9.91 14.44 -15.49
CA ALA A 213 9.87 14.29 -16.93
C ALA A 213 10.78 15.34 -17.58
N LYS A 214 11.65 14.90 -18.50
CA LYS A 214 12.61 15.76 -19.20
C LYS A 214 12.55 15.56 -20.70
N ASP A 215 12.36 16.63 -21.43
CA ASP A 215 12.57 16.60 -22.88
C ASP A 215 14.07 16.66 -23.22
N LYS A 216 14.59 15.62 -23.84
CA LYS A 216 16.01 15.55 -24.23
C LYS A 216 16.37 16.54 -25.33
N GLY A 217 15.40 16.98 -26.12
CA GLY A 217 15.62 17.94 -27.19
C GLY A 217 15.80 19.37 -26.71
N THR A 218 14.93 19.83 -25.83
CA THR A 218 14.96 21.21 -25.30
C THR A 218 15.67 21.32 -23.95
N GLY A 219 15.86 20.21 -23.24
CA GLY A 219 16.41 20.16 -21.89
C GLY A 219 15.43 20.62 -20.81
N LYS A 220 14.18 20.94 -21.15
CA LYS A 220 13.16 21.29 -20.17
C LYS A 220 12.81 20.10 -19.28
N GLU A 221 12.59 20.38 -18.01
CA GLU A 221 12.30 19.39 -16.98
C GLU A 221 11.22 19.91 -16.05
N GLN A 222 10.35 18.98 -15.65
CA GLN A 222 9.28 19.22 -14.68
C GLN A 222 9.28 18.12 -13.65
#